data_b18ff6eb1a698d6ea1e0ddfc92f22c4b
#
_entry.id   b18ff6eb1a698d6ea1e0ddfc92f22c4b
#
_cell.length_a   1.000
_cell.length_b   1.000
_cell.length_c   1.000
_cell.angle_alpha   90.00
_cell.angle_beta   90.00
_cell.angle_gamma   90.00
#
_symmetry.space_group_name_H-M   'P 1'
#
loop_
_entity.id
_entity.type
_entity.pdbx_description
1 polymer ?
#
loop_
_entity_poly.entity_id
_entity_poly.type
_entity_poly.pdbx_seq_one_letter_code
_entity_poly.pdbx_strand_id
1 'polypeptide(L)'
;MKFVLPAVLFMSSLTMAQGKPAAAPGKVTYLRCGTLYDGKSDAPQKNVTVRVSGEKVEAVGVATPEAGAEVIDLSREVCLPGLIDTHTHVLLQGDITAEDYDVQLLKWSTPYRTILGTISARRALEYGFTTIRDLETEGAGYADVDIKKAINNGVIPGPRMQVAGRSMNVTGAYPLLGYSWELKMPKGVQEVDGPADGRKAVREQISNGVDWIKVYSDRSYFVRPDGALDDIPTFTLEELKAIVDEAHRERRKVASHASALNGVHNSVEAGVDTIEHGQYIADADLKTMVAKGIYYVPTLFVGEYVAEGRAATGAKVWIDMVRIHEETFNRALKAGVKIAFGTDAGGFDWKINPAKEFPLMVKAGMTPAQALRSATMTAAELLGMQDKIGSVEAGKLADIVAVPGDPLADVQELQKVNFVMKGGTVYVRP
;
A
#
# COMPACT_ATOMS: atom_id res chain seq x y z
N MET A 1 56.89 33.75 34.64
CA MET A 1 56.09 32.54 34.41
C MET A 1 55.65 32.55 32.94
N LYS A 2 56.26 31.69 32.12
CA LYS A 2 55.93 31.54 30.69
C LYS A 2 54.94 30.39 30.56
N PHE A 3 53.71 30.67 30.12
CA PHE A 3 52.72 29.64 29.78
C PHE A 3 53.01 29.11 28.41
N VAL A 4 53.27 27.81 28.33
CA VAL A 4 53.38 27.07 27.04
C VAL A 4 52.01 26.39 26.81
N LEU A 5 51.30 26.77 25.72
CA LEU A 5 50.12 26.09 25.23
C LEU A 5 50.56 24.86 24.40
N PRO A 6 49.97 23.67 24.59
CA PRO A 6 50.21 22.57 23.72
C PRO A 6 49.34 22.70 22.46
N ALA A 7 49.95 22.61 21.30
CA ALA A 7 49.33 22.50 20.01
C ALA A 7 48.69 21.11 19.85
N VAL A 8 47.37 21.03 19.76
CA VAL A 8 46.64 19.80 19.42
C VAL A 8 46.64 19.64 17.91
N LEU A 9 47.42 18.67 17.43
CA LEU A 9 47.40 18.27 16.02
C LEU A 9 46.07 17.48 15.75
N PHE A 10 45.17 18.05 14.97
CA PHE A 10 44.06 17.31 14.41
C PHE A 10 44.57 16.45 13.24
N MET A 11 44.73 15.14 13.47
CA MET A 11 44.90 14.17 12.37
C MET A 11 43.52 13.93 11.76
N SER A 12 43.23 14.52 10.60
CA SER A 12 42.14 14.17 9.75
C SER A 12 42.38 12.80 9.12
N SER A 13 41.75 11.77 9.67
CA SER A 13 41.70 10.46 9.02
C SER A 13 40.82 10.55 7.78
N LEU A 14 41.44 10.57 6.57
CA LEU A 14 40.75 10.29 5.32
C LEU A 14 40.26 8.83 5.36
N THR A 15 39.01 8.62 5.71
CA THR A 15 38.33 7.35 5.44
C THR A 15 38.08 7.28 3.94
N MET A 16 38.92 6.53 3.23
CA MET A 16 38.63 6.10 1.85
C MET A 16 37.32 5.32 1.89
N ALA A 17 36.27 5.84 1.25
CA ALA A 17 35.07 5.11 0.98
C ALA A 17 35.45 3.89 0.12
N GLN A 18 35.51 2.72 0.72
CA GLN A 18 35.62 1.47 -0.01
C GLN A 18 34.36 1.34 -0.85
N GLY A 19 34.49 1.52 -2.15
CA GLY A 19 33.43 1.25 -3.10
C GLY A 19 32.93 -0.17 -2.88
N LYS A 20 31.59 -0.30 -2.76
CA LYS A 20 30.94 -1.60 -2.67
C LYS A 20 31.49 -2.47 -3.79
N PRO A 21 32.04 -3.68 -3.54
CA PRO A 21 32.56 -4.52 -4.61
C PRO A 21 31.46 -4.73 -5.65
N ALA A 22 31.83 -4.66 -6.94
CA ALA A 22 30.91 -4.97 -8.01
C ALA A 22 30.28 -6.34 -7.72
N ALA A 23 28.94 -6.39 -7.67
CA ALA A 23 28.24 -7.65 -7.43
C ALA A 23 28.75 -8.68 -8.46
N ALA A 24 29.08 -9.87 -8.00
CA ALA A 24 29.39 -11.01 -8.88
C ALA A 24 28.28 -11.11 -9.94
N PRO A 25 28.60 -11.55 -11.18
CA PRO A 25 27.57 -11.72 -12.21
C PRO A 25 26.42 -12.52 -11.64
N GLY A 26 25.22 -11.90 -11.57
CA GLY A 26 24.06 -12.47 -10.91
C GLY A 26 23.67 -13.77 -11.59
N LYS A 27 23.14 -14.71 -10.80
CA LYS A 27 22.55 -15.95 -11.35
C LYS A 27 21.60 -15.60 -12.50
N VAL A 28 21.81 -16.22 -13.65
CA VAL A 28 20.96 -16.05 -14.83
C VAL A 28 19.82 -17.07 -14.77
N THR A 29 18.58 -16.61 -14.89
CA THR A 29 17.38 -17.45 -14.94
C THR A 29 16.54 -17.05 -16.15
N TYR A 30 16.00 -18.03 -16.86
CA TYR A 30 15.08 -17.83 -17.96
C TYR A 30 13.68 -18.26 -17.57
N LEU A 31 12.69 -17.38 -17.77
CA LEU A 31 11.27 -17.70 -17.60
C LEU A 31 10.65 -17.89 -18.99
N ARG A 32 10.13 -19.08 -19.29
CA ARG A 32 9.39 -19.35 -20.53
C ARG A 32 7.90 -19.16 -20.27
N CYS A 33 7.36 -18.03 -20.66
CA CYS A 33 5.94 -17.69 -20.49
C CYS A 33 5.13 -18.10 -21.72
N GLY A 34 4.01 -18.80 -21.52
CA GLY A 34 3.06 -19.09 -22.60
C GLY A 34 2.43 -17.80 -23.13
N THR A 35 2.10 -16.90 -22.21
CA THR A 35 1.66 -15.54 -22.51
C THR A 35 2.36 -14.57 -21.55
N LEU A 36 2.69 -13.39 -22.03
CA LEU A 36 3.20 -12.29 -21.19
C LEU A 36 2.36 -11.03 -21.44
N TYR A 37 1.77 -10.49 -20.39
CA TYR A 37 1.32 -9.10 -20.34
C TYR A 37 2.41 -8.29 -19.65
N ASP A 38 3.04 -7.39 -20.39
CA ASP A 38 4.22 -6.65 -19.90
C ASP A 38 3.90 -5.47 -18.96
N GLY A 39 2.61 -5.14 -18.78
CA GLY A 39 2.13 -4.03 -17.97
C GLY A 39 2.10 -2.68 -18.70
N LYS A 40 2.62 -2.59 -19.93
CA LYS A 40 2.62 -1.37 -20.78
C LYS A 40 1.57 -1.44 -21.87
N SER A 41 1.44 -2.60 -22.48
CA SER A 41 0.48 -2.88 -23.55
C SER A 41 -0.59 -3.84 -23.08
N ASP A 42 -1.83 -3.63 -23.51
CA ASP A 42 -2.92 -4.58 -23.30
C ASP A 42 -2.84 -5.77 -24.28
N ALA A 43 -1.95 -5.71 -25.28
CA ALA A 43 -1.73 -6.79 -26.23
C ALA A 43 -0.80 -7.87 -25.63
N PRO A 44 -1.26 -9.14 -25.57
CA PRO A 44 -0.45 -10.23 -25.06
C PRO A 44 0.68 -10.60 -26.03
N GLN A 45 1.86 -10.86 -25.47
CA GLN A 45 2.96 -11.47 -26.19
C GLN A 45 2.92 -12.99 -25.95
N LYS A 46 2.96 -13.80 -27.01
CA LYS A 46 2.86 -15.26 -26.92
C LYS A 46 4.23 -15.93 -27.00
N ASN A 47 4.41 -17.03 -26.23
CA ASN A 47 5.63 -17.86 -26.23
C ASN A 47 6.90 -17.04 -26.01
N VAL A 48 6.90 -16.20 -24.96
CA VAL A 48 7.96 -15.25 -24.67
C VAL A 48 8.91 -15.80 -23.61
N THR A 49 10.20 -15.66 -23.85
CA THR A 49 11.23 -15.95 -22.85
C THR A 49 11.74 -14.65 -22.24
N VAL A 50 11.71 -14.54 -20.91
CA VAL A 50 12.29 -13.42 -20.15
C VAL A 50 13.61 -13.87 -19.55
N ARG A 51 14.69 -13.13 -19.84
CA ARG A 51 16.01 -13.34 -19.22
C ARG A 51 16.14 -12.44 -18.00
N VAL A 52 16.41 -13.04 -16.86
CA VAL A 52 16.65 -12.38 -15.58
C VAL A 52 18.11 -12.56 -15.20
N SER A 53 18.78 -11.49 -14.82
CA SER A 53 20.15 -11.52 -14.32
C SER A 53 20.23 -10.81 -12.96
N GLY A 54 20.57 -11.56 -11.91
CA GLY A 54 20.51 -11.06 -10.55
C GLY A 54 19.07 -10.60 -10.20
N GLU A 55 18.93 -9.33 -9.82
CA GLU A 55 17.63 -8.77 -9.41
C GLU A 55 16.81 -8.19 -10.56
N LYS A 56 17.34 -8.16 -11.81
CA LYS A 56 16.75 -7.41 -12.91
C LYS A 56 16.32 -8.25 -14.08
N VAL A 57 15.28 -7.80 -14.74
CA VAL A 57 14.96 -8.22 -16.11
C VAL A 57 16.07 -7.67 -17.01
N GLU A 58 16.77 -8.55 -17.71
CA GLU A 58 17.83 -8.16 -18.62
C GLU A 58 17.32 -8.03 -20.06
N ALA A 59 16.43 -8.96 -20.47
CA ALA A 59 15.82 -8.95 -21.80
C ALA A 59 14.47 -9.66 -21.81
N VAL A 60 13.62 -9.25 -22.73
CA VAL A 60 12.31 -9.87 -23.04
C VAL A 60 12.33 -10.28 -24.52
N GLY A 61 11.79 -11.47 -24.84
CA GLY A 61 11.78 -12.00 -26.22
C GLY A 61 13.06 -12.73 -26.63
N VAL A 62 13.85 -13.21 -25.68
CA VAL A 62 15.09 -13.97 -25.97
C VAL A 62 14.75 -15.34 -26.55
N ALA A 63 15.34 -15.69 -27.70
CA ALA A 63 15.01 -16.89 -28.44
C ALA A 63 15.49 -18.20 -27.77
N THR A 64 16.72 -18.21 -27.20
CA THR A 64 17.33 -19.47 -26.72
C THR A 64 18.07 -19.24 -25.39
N PRO A 65 17.76 -20.00 -24.34
CA PRO A 65 18.54 -19.98 -23.10
C PRO A 65 19.98 -20.45 -23.32
N GLU A 66 20.91 -19.85 -22.58
CA GLU A 66 22.32 -20.26 -22.57
C GLU A 66 22.48 -21.69 -22.00
N ALA A 67 23.46 -22.43 -22.47
CA ALA A 67 23.72 -23.77 -21.98
C ALA A 67 24.05 -23.75 -20.48
N GLY A 68 23.34 -24.57 -19.70
CA GLY A 68 23.51 -24.67 -18.24
C GLY A 68 22.81 -23.59 -17.42
N ALA A 69 22.08 -22.65 -18.04
CA ALA A 69 21.26 -21.70 -17.32
C ALA A 69 20.01 -22.36 -16.70
N GLU A 70 19.54 -21.82 -15.57
CA GLU A 70 18.25 -22.24 -15.00
C GLU A 70 17.11 -21.80 -15.92
N VAL A 71 16.24 -22.72 -16.29
CA VAL A 71 15.03 -22.46 -17.05
C VAL A 71 13.82 -22.82 -16.22
N ILE A 72 12.92 -21.88 -15.98
CA ILE A 72 11.64 -22.11 -15.33
C ILE A 72 10.58 -22.12 -16.43
N ASP A 73 9.90 -23.24 -16.55
CA ASP A 73 8.87 -23.46 -17.57
C ASP A 73 7.50 -22.96 -17.07
N LEU A 74 7.06 -21.85 -17.62
CA LEU A 74 5.75 -21.23 -17.43
C LEU A 74 4.98 -21.19 -18.78
N SER A 75 5.26 -22.15 -19.69
CA SER A 75 4.68 -22.16 -21.03
C SER A 75 3.16 -22.39 -21.07
N ARG A 76 2.60 -22.86 -19.95
CA ARG A 76 1.14 -23.01 -19.78
C ARG A 76 0.51 -21.86 -19.01
N GLU A 77 1.33 -20.93 -18.49
CA GLU A 77 0.91 -19.85 -17.62
C GLU A 77 0.87 -18.50 -18.36
N VAL A 78 0.17 -17.56 -17.75
CA VAL A 78 0.17 -16.15 -18.13
C VAL A 78 1.04 -15.40 -17.14
N CYS A 79 2.18 -14.89 -17.61
CA CYS A 79 3.09 -14.08 -16.83
C CYS A 79 2.65 -12.61 -16.83
N LEU A 80 2.81 -11.97 -15.66
CA LEU A 80 2.42 -10.59 -15.38
C LEU A 80 3.53 -9.90 -14.58
N PRO A 81 3.59 -8.56 -14.56
CA PRO A 81 4.36 -7.86 -13.54
C PRO A 81 3.89 -8.27 -12.15
N GLY A 82 4.79 -8.27 -11.17
CA GLY A 82 4.43 -8.43 -9.78
C GLY A 82 3.35 -7.44 -9.35
N LEU A 83 2.31 -7.92 -8.67
CA LEU A 83 1.20 -7.11 -8.23
C LEU A 83 1.64 -6.14 -7.11
N ILE A 84 0.95 -5.02 -7.02
CA ILE A 84 1.19 -3.96 -6.05
C ILE A 84 -0.10 -3.64 -5.32
N ASP A 85 -0.08 -3.73 -3.99
CA ASP A 85 -1.17 -3.30 -3.12
C ASP A 85 -0.79 -2.00 -2.41
N THR A 86 -1.53 -0.93 -2.65
CA THR A 86 -1.18 0.39 -2.12
C THR A 86 -1.90 0.75 -0.82
N HIS A 87 -2.63 -0.20 -0.20
CA HIS A 87 -3.27 -0.01 1.09
C HIS A 87 -3.37 -1.31 1.86
N THR A 88 -2.47 -1.51 2.82
CA THR A 88 -2.45 -2.68 3.70
C THR A 88 -2.14 -2.30 5.14
N HIS A 89 -2.42 -3.22 6.08
CA HIS A 89 -2.11 -3.15 7.50
C HIS A 89 -1.55 -4.50 7.97
N VAL A 90 -0.24 -4.72 7.80
CA VAL A 90 0.37 -6.02 8.14
C VAL A 90 0.28 -6.34 9.64
N LEU A 91 0.11 -5.33 10.48
CA LEU A 91 0.05 -5.45 11.95
C LEU A 91 -1.39 -5.58 12.49
N LEU A 92 -2.41 -5.54 11.61
CA LEU A 92 -3.81 -5.76 11.93
C LEU A 92 -4.22 -7.16 11.43
N GLN A 93 -5.08 -7.87 12.20
CA GLN A 93 -5.45 -9.27 11.94
C GLN A 93 -6.98 -9.46 11.84
N GLY A 94 -7.66 -8.58 11.13
CA GLY A 94 -9.10 -8.49 11.02
C GLY A 94 -9.69 -7.49 12.02
N ASP A 95 -10.66 -6.72 11.55
CA ASP A 95 -11.35 -5.66 12.33
C ASP A 95 -12.81 -5.55 11.88
N ILE A 96 -13.59 -6.61 12.13
CA ILE A 96 -15.02 -6.60 11.83
C ILE A 96 -15.78 -5.80 12.88
N THR A 97 -15.38 -5.97 14.16
CA THR A 97 -16.03 -5.34 15.30
C THR A 97 -15.03 -4.59 16.19
N ALA A 98 -15.55 -3.67 17.02
CA ALA A 98 -14.72 -3.00 18.03
C ALA A 98 -14.03 -4.00 18.98
N GLU A 99 -14.67 -5.15 19.28
CA GLU A 99 -14.10 -6.18 20.14
C GLU A 99 -12.87 -6.84 19.50
N ASP A 100 -12.88 -7.07 18.19
CA ASP A 100 -11.72 -7.62 17.46
C ASP A 100 -10.52 -6.67 17.56
N TYR A 101 -10.77 -5.37 17.42
CA TYR A 101 -9.76 -4.33 17.55
C TYR A 101 -9.23 -4.21 18.97
N ASP A 102 -10.11 -4.20 19.98
CA ASP A 102 -9.75 -4.13 21.39
C ASP A 102 -8.84 -5.29 21.82
N VAL A 103 -9.11 -6.51 21.35
CA VAL A 103 -8.27 -7.68 21.61
C VAL A 103 -6.83 -7.43 21.14
N GLN A 104 -6.66 -6.84 19.96
CA GLN A 104 -5.34 -6.60 19.38
C GLN A 104 -4.57 -5.49 20.13
N LEU A 105 -5.25 -4.42 20.55
CA LEU A 105 -4.61 -3.33 21.26
C LEU A 105 -4.37 -3.62 22.74
N LEU A 106 -5.30 -4.32 23.39
CA LEU A 106 -5.28 -4.49 24.86
C LEU A 106 -4.68 -5.81 25.31
N LYS A 107 -4.74 -6.87 24.51
CA LYS A 107 -4.31 -8.21 24.89
C LYS A 107 -3.05 -8.68 24.18
N TRP A 108 -2.66 -8.07 23.04
CA TRP A 108 -1.47 -8.47 22.29
C TRP A 108 -0.36 -7.44 22.41
N SER A 109 0.82 -7.93 22.78
CA SER A 109 2.01 -7.08 22.84
C SER A 109 2.51 -6.69 21.45
N THR A 110 3.18 -5.55 21.34
CA THR A 110 3.81 -5.12 20.07
C THR A 110 4.76 -6.18 19.48
N PRO A 111 5.65 -6.85 20.25
CA PRO A 111 6.45 -7.95 19.70
C PRO A 111 5.63 -9.08 19.11
N TYR A 112 4.53 -9.48 19.75
CA TYR A 112 3.65 -10.54 19.22
C TYR A 112 2.98 -10.09 17.91
N ARG A 113 2.45 -8.86 17.86
CA ARG A 113 1.86 -8.27 16.66
C ARG A 113 2.89 -8.15 15.53
N THR A 114 4.14 -7.80 15.85
CA THR A 114 5.25 -7.75 14.88
C THR A 114 5.52 -9.13 14.27
N ILE A 115 5.51 -10.19 15.08
CA ILE A 115 5.67 -11.58 14.58
C ILE A 115 4.51 -11.94 13.63
N LEU A 116 3.26 -11.62 13.99
CA LEU A 116 2.11 -11.81 13.11
C LEU A 116 2.25 -10.99 11.82
N GLY A 117 2.71 -9.75 11.92
CA GLY A 117 2.97 -8.86 10.77
C GLY A 117 3.96 -9.45 9.77
N THR A 118 4.98 -10.20 10.24
CA THR A 118 5.91 -10.89 9.33
C THR A 118 5.22 -12.00 8.53
N ILE A 119 4.24 -12.69 9.15
CA ILE A 119 3.44 -13.73 8.48
C ILE A 119 2.49 -13.08 7.46
N SER A 120 1.86 -11.95 7.82
CA SER A 120 0.99 -11.17 6.95
C SER A 120 1.74 -10.68 5.71
N ALA A 121 2.91 -10.07 5.90
CA ALA A 121 3.77 -9.61 4.80
C ALA A 121 4.20 -10.78 3.88
N ARG A 122 4.56 -11.94 4.45
CA ARG A 122 4.88 -13.13 3.68
C ARG A 122 3.69 -13.60 2.84
N ARG A 123 2.48 -13.63 3.41
CA ARG A 123 1.25 -14.00 2.68
C ARG A 123 0.96 -13.05 1.53
N ALA A 124 1.12 -11.73 1.72
CA ALA A 124 1.00 -10.78 0.62
C ALA A 124 1.89 -11.17 -0.56
N LEU A 125 3.17 -11.50 -0.29
CA LEU A 125 4.10 -11.97 -1.32
C LEU A 125 3.65 -13.28 -1.97
N GLU A 126 3.17 -14.24 -1.19
CA GLU A 126 2.69 -15.53 -1.69
C GLU A 126 1.43 -15.40 -2.56
N TYR A 127 0.59 -14.39 -2.31
CA TYR A 127 -0.54 -14.02 -3.17
C TYR A 127 -0.14 -13.24 -4.44
N GLY A 128 1.15 -12.97 -4.64
CA GLY A 128 1.66 -12.27 -5.82
C GLY A 128 1.89 -10.78 -5.65
N PHE A 129 1.60 -10.21 -4.49
CA PHE A 129 1.90 -8.80 -4.20
C PHE A 129 3.38 -8.64 -3.86
N THR A 130 4.19 -8.34 -4.87
CA THR A 130 5.65 -8.17 -4.71
C THR A 130 6.04 -6.86 -4.06
N THR A 131 5.12 -5.89 -4.06
CA THR A 131 5.26 -4.59 -3.38
C THR A 131 3.95 -4.23 -2.69
N ILE A 132 4.04 -3.69 -1.46
CA ILE A 132 2.89 -3.18 -0.70
C ILE A 132 3.20 -1.80 -0.12
N ARG A 133 2.16 -0.99 0.12
CA ARG A 133 2.20 0.19 0.96
C ARG A 133 1.39 -0.08 2.23
N ASP A 134 2.09 -0.14 3.37
CA ASP A 134 1.50 -0.34 4.68
C ASP A 134 1.18 1.01 5.31
N LEU A 135 -0.11 1.30 5.50
CA LEU A 135 -0.58 2.65 5.80
C LEU A 135 -0.87 2.90 7.27
N GLU A 136 -0.57 1.97 8.14
CA GLU A 136 -0.69 2.16 9.59
C GLU A 136 -0.28 0.92 10.36
N THR A 137 0.18 1.13 11.60
CA THR A 137 0.52 0.03 12.53
C THR A 137 -0.58 -0.29 13.54
N GLU A 138 -1.67 0.48 13.55
CA GLU A 138 -2.78 0.31 14.50
C GLU A 138 -2.31 0.22 15.97
N GLY A 139 -1.51 1.20 16.37
CA GLY A 139 -0.96 1.28 17.73
C GLY A 139 0.28 0.44 18.01
N ALA A 140 0.89 -0.23 17.02
CA ALA A 140 2.15 -0.95 17.19
C ALA A 140 3.40 -0.09 16.92
N GLY A 141 3.29 1.22 17.05
CA GLY A 141 4.40 2.16 16.92
C GLY A 141 4.98 2.22 15.50
N TYR A 142 6.25 1.83 15.35
CA TYR A 142 6.96 1.80 14.06
C TYR A 142 7.38 0.37 13.69
N ALA A 143 6.59 -0.64 14.09
CA ALA A 143 6.93 -2.04 13.84
C ALA A 143 6.90 -2.42 12.35
N ASP A 144 6.15 -1.71 11.50
CA ASP A 144 6.17 -1.82 10.04
C ASP A 144 7.53 -1.40 9.45
N VAL A 145 8.17 -0.35 10.00
CA VAL A 145 9.53 0.07 9.63
C VAL A 145 10.54 -1.04 9.94
N ASP A 146 10.40 -1.72 11.08
CA ASP A 146 11.27 -2.83 11.45
C ASP A 146 11.04 -4.06 10.56
N ILE A 147 9.79 -4.39 10.22
CA ILE A 147 9.45 -5.47 9.26
C ILE A 147 10.06 -5.15 7.89
N LYS A 148 9.87 -3.94 7.37
CA LYS A 148 10.49 -3.46 6.13
C LYS A 148 12.02 -3.63 6.16
N LYS A 149 12.66 -3.23 7.26
CA LYS A 149 14.11 -3.37 7.45
C LYS A 149 14.55 -4.82 7.46
N ALA A 150 13.81 -5.71 8.14
CA ALA A 150 14.09 -7.14 8.19
C ALA A 150 13.98 -7.79 6.79
N ILE A 151 12.96 -7.42 6.00
CA ILE A 151 12.81 -7.88 4.62
C ILE A 151 13.96 -7.38 3.74
N ASN A 152 14.30 -6.08 3.82
CA ASN A 152 15.35 -5.48 3.00
C ASN A 152 16.75 -6.05 3.31
N ASN A 153 16.98 -6.50 4.54
CA ASN A 153 18.22 -7.15 4.97
C ASN A 153 18.21 -8.68 4.74
N GLY A 154 17.14 -9.23 4.17
CA GLY A 154 17.03 -10.68 3.91
C GLY A 154 16.86 -11.55 5.17
N VAL A 155 16.49 -10.96 6.29
CA VAL A 155 16.24 -11.69 7.56
C VAL A 155 14.96 -12.52 7.45
N ILE A 156 13.93 -11.97 6.81
CA ILE A 156 12.64 -12.64 6.55
C ILE A 156 12.22 -12.45 5.10
N PRO A 157 11.45 -13.38 4.51
CA PRO A 157 10.80 -13.18 3.22
C PRO A 157 9.62 -12.20 3.36
N GLY A 158 9.37 -11.42 2.32
CA GLY A 158 8.24 -10.51 2.24
C GLY A 158 8.29 -9.64 0.99
N PRO A 159 7.25 -8.84 0.71
CA PRO A 159 7.20 -7.90 -0.39
C PRO A 159 8.15 -6.72 -0.15
N ARG A 160 8.36 -5.92 -1.16
CA ARG A 160 8.96 -4.58 -0.98
C ARG A 160 7.91 -3.71 -0.28
N MET A 161 8.29 -3.00 0.78
CA MET A 161 7.36 -2.20 1.57
C MET A 161 7.68 -0.70 1.49
N GLN A 162 6.62 0.11 1.31
CA GLN A 162 6.58 1.50 1.76
C GLN A 162 5.66 1.55 2.99
N VAL A 163 6.02 2.32 4.01
CA VAL A 163 5.39 2.26 5.33
C VAL A 163 5.05 3.67 5.84
N ALA A 164 3.99 3.77 6.65
CA ALA A 164 3.52 5.02 7.24
C ALA A 164 3.70 5.10 8.78
N GLY A 165 3.98 3.97 9.45
CA GLY A 165 4.13 3.97 10.89
C GLY A 165 2.80 4.23 11.61
N ARG A 166 2.72 5.34 12.31
CA ARG A 166 1.54 5.74 13.08
C ARG A 166 0.68 6.69 12.25
N SER A 167 -0.61 6.37 12.09
CA SER A 167 -1.54 7.37 11.56
C SER A 167 -1.76 8.52 12.52
N MET A 168 -2.15 9.68 12.01
CA MET A 168 -2.50 10.85 12.82
C MET A 168 -4.01 11.04 12.86
N ASN A 169 -4.52 11.40 14.04
CA ASN A 169 -5.90 11.85 14.22
C ASN A 169 -5.96 12.88 15.35
N VAL A 170 -7.04 13.65 15.44
CA VAL A 170 -7.24 14.60 16.54
C VAL A 170 -7.58 13.87 17.84
N THR A 171 -7.32 14.51 18.98
CA THR A 171 -7.69 13.96 20.29
C THR A 171 -9.14 13.49 20.34
N GLY A 172 -9.33 12.24 20.78
CA GLY A 172 -10.66 11.64 20.98
C GLY A 172 -11.39 11.22 19.72
N ALA A 173 -10.79 11.32 18.52
CA ALA A 173 -11.45 10.91 17.28
C ALA A 173 -11.34 9.41 16.97
N TYR A 174 -10.41 8.71 17.60
CA TYR A 174 -10.19 7.26 17.42
C TYR A 174 -10.06 6.54 18.78
N PRO A 175 -11.10 6.61 19.66
CA PRO A 175 -11.04 6.02 21.00
C PRO A 175 -11.38 4.53 20.97
N LEU A 176 -10.84 3.77 21.92
CA LEU A 176 -11.46 2.52 22.34
C LEU A 176 -12.75 2.85 23.11
N LEU A 177 -13.88 2.32 22.67
CA LEU A 177 -15.20 2.66 23.18
C LEU A 177 -15.62 1.73 24.32
N GLY A 178 -16.50 2.22 25.21
CA GLY A 178 -17.12 1.41 26.28
C GLY A 178 -16.27 1.23 27.53
N TYR A 179 -15.11 1.89 27.64
CA TYR A 179 -14.22 1.83 28.81
C TYR A 179 -14.41 3.04 29.71
N SER A 180 -14.07 2.87 31.02
CA SER A 180 -14.05 3.98 31.96
C SER A 180 -13.02 5.04 31.54
N TRP A 181 -13.40 6.31 31.62
CA TRP A 181 -12.52 7.45 31.30
C TRP A 181 -11.28 7.53 32.21
N GLU A 182 -11.30 6.88 33.38
CA GLU A 182 -10.18 6.80 34.32
C GLU A 182 -9.03 5.90 33.80
N LEU A 183 -9.31 5.02 32.84
CA LEU A 183 -8.34 4.09 32.27
C LEU A 183 -7.45 4.80 31.25
N LYS A 184 -6.15 4.64 31.38
CA LYS A 184 -5.19 5.07 30.35
C LYS A 184 -5.12 4.00 29.26
N MET A 185 -5.94 4.16 28.25
CA MET A 185 -6.00 3.23 27.12
C MET A 185 -4.88 3.47 26.12
N PRO A 186 -4.31 2.41 25.51
CA PRO A 186 -3.43 2.57 24.35
C PRO A 186 -4.20 3.23 23.20
N LYS A 187 -3.48 3.93 22.33
CA LYS A 187 -4.05 4.61 21.16
C LYS A 187 -3.64 3.88 19.90
N GLY A 188 -4.59 3.61 19.02
CA GLY A 188 -4.33 3.12 17.67
C GLY A 188 -3.53 4.15 16.85
N VAL A 189 -3.82 5.42 17.07
CA VAL A 189 -3.27 6.56 16.32
C VAL A 189 -2.31 7.42 17.15
N GLN A 190 -1.59 8.32 16.50
CA GLN A 190 -0.92 9.46 17.13
C GLN A 190 -1.90 10.63 17.21
N GLU A 191 -2.30 11.03 18.41
CA GLU A 191 -3.13 12.21 18.61
C GLU A 191 -2.33 13.48 18.32
N VAL A 192 -2.93 14.38 17.56
CA VAL A 192 -2.31 15.61 17.04
C VAL A 192 -3.34 16.72 17.02
N ASP A 193 -3.10 17.81 17.73
CA ASP A 193 -4.01 18.95 17.80
C ASP A 193 -3.30 20.23 17.39
N GLY A 194 -3.86 20.90 16.40
CA GLY A 194 -3.36 22.16 15.87
C GLY A 194 -2.20 22.02 14.88
N PRO A 195 -1.97 23.06 14.06
CA PRO A 195 -0.98 23.06 12.98
C PRO A 195 0.46 22.80 13.42
N ALA A 196 0.85 23.34 14.59
CA ALA A 196 2.21 23.22 15.10
C ALA A 196 2.53 21.77 15.53
N ASP A 197 1.56 21.09 16.16
CA ASP A 197 1.71 19.71 16.59
C ASP A 197 1.71 18.76 15.39
N GLY A 198 0.86 19.04 14.38
CA GLY A 198 0.88 18.32 13.11
C GLY A 198 2.25 18.34 12.43
N ARG A 199 2.87 19.52 12.31
CA ARG A 199 4.23 19.65 11.76
C ARG A 199 5.26 18.88 12.57
N LYS A 200 5.16 18.92 13.90
CA LYS A 200 6.05 18.19 14.80
C LYS A 200 5.91 16.68 14.61
N ALA A 201 4.67 16.16 14.54
CA ALA A 201 4.39 14.75 14.35
C ALA A 201 4.93 14.24 13.00
N VAL A 202 4.77 15.00 11.91
CA VAL A 202 5.38 14.68 10.60
C VAL A 202 6.88 14.47 10.71
N ARG A 203 7.60 15.42 11.34
CA ARG A 203 9.06 15.33 11.53
C ARG A 203 9.46 14.14 12.39
N GLU A 204 8.71 13.87 13.46
CA GLU A 204 8.93 12.71 14.33
C GLU A 204 8.81 11.40 13.54
N GLN A 205 7.70 11.22 12.79
CA GLN A 205 7.46 10.01 12.02
C GLN A 205 8.54 9.81 10.96
N ILE A 206 8.92 10.85 10.23
CA ILE A 206 10.01 10.79 9.24
C ILE A 206 11.34 10.40 9.88
N SER A 207 11.65 10.92 11.08
CA SER A 207 12.88 10.56 11.80
C SER A 207 12.91 9.09 12.22
N ASN A 208 11.75 8.45 12.33
CA ASN A 208 11.61 7.02 12.61
C ASN A 208 11.61 6.14 11.34
N GLY A 209 11.73 6.74 10.14
CA GLY A 209 11.97 6.01 8.89
C GLY A 209 10.74 5.68 8.05
N VAL A 210 9.63 6.38 8.25
CA VAL A 210 8.43 6.24 7.41
C VAL A 210 8.65 6.80 6.00
N ASP A 211 7.95 6.24 5.02
CA ASP A 211 7.95 6.68 3.62
C ASP A 211 6.75 7.60 3.33
N TRP A 212 5.66 7.43 4.05
CA TRP A 212 4.39 8.12 3.89
C TRP A 212 3.92 8.69 5.21
N ILE A 213 3.05 9.69 5.14
CA ILE A 213 2.25 10.19 6.27
C ILE A 213 0.82 9.72 6.05
N LYS A 214 0.17 9.16 7.08
CA LYS A 214 -1.24 8.77 7.08
C LYS A 214 -2.02 9.64 8.04
N VAL A 215 -3.17 10.12 7.58
CA VAL A 215 -4.14 10.88 8.40
C VAL A 215 -5.52 10.23 8.32
N TYR A 216 -6.32 10.38 9.36
CA TYR A 216 -7.75 10.11 9.38
C TYR A 216 -8.50 11.44 9.36
N SER A 217 -9.26 11.70 8.28
CA SER A 217 -9.89 13.01 8.05
C SER A 217 -11.35 13.06 8.42
N ASP A 218 -11.97 11.93 8.72
CA ASP A 218 -13.40 11.86 9.06
C ASP A 218 -13.75 10.73 10.05
N ARG A 219 -14.99 10.80 10.55
CA ARG A 219 -15.62 9.81 11.45
C ARG A 219 -17.14 9.99 11.46
N SER A 220 -17.86 9.02 12.03
CA SER A 220 -19.31 9.15 12.34
C SER A 220 -20.17 9.39 11.11
N TYR A 221 -20.28 8.36 10.27
CA TYR A 221 -20.94 8.44 8.97
C TYR A 221 -22.46 8.36 9.07
N PHE A 222 -23.19 9.08 8.21
CA PHE A 222 -24.62 9.01 8.05
C PHE A 222 -25.05 9.39 6.63
N VAL A 223 -26.18 8.81 6.17
CA VAL A 223 -26.73 9.14 4.86
C VAL A 223 -27.71 10.32 4.99
N ARG A 224 -27.51 11.35 4.19
CA ARG A 224 -28.38 12.53 4.11
C ARG A 224 -29.67 12.21 3.33
N PRO A 225 -30.71 13.04 3.46
CA PRO A 225 -31.94 12.88 2.68
C PRO A 225 -31.77 12.95 1.16
N ASP A 226 -30.71 13.62 0.67
CA ASP A 226 -30.34 13.70 -0.74
C ASP A 226 -29.53 12.49 -1.22
N GLY A 227 -29.25 11.52 -0.35
CA GLY A 227 -28.51 10.30 -0.65
C GLY A 227 -26.99 10.40 -0.51
N ALA A 228 -26.46 11.59 -0.24
CA ALA A 228 -25.02 11.76 0.00
C ALA A 228 -24.61 11.13 1.34
N LEU A 229 -23.46 10.50 1.38
CA LEU A 229 -22.84 10.08 2.63
C LEU A 229 -22.13 11.29 3.25
N ASP A 230 -22.48 11.60 4.48
CA ASP A 230 -21.94 12.73 5.26
C ASP A 230 -21.20 12.22 6.49
N ASP A 231 -20.39 13.08 7.11
CA ASP A 231 -19.47 12.74 8.18
C ASP A 231 -19.23 13.90 9.14
N ILE A 232 -18.50 13.60 10.20
CA ILE A 232 -17.88 14.62 11.05
C ILE A 232 -16.39 14.65 10.70
N PRO A 233 -15.88 15.76 10.09
CA PRO A 233 -14.45 15.87 9.84
C PRO A 233 -13.67 15.91 11.15
N THR A 234 -12.49 15.30 11.18
CA THR A 234 -11.63 15.27 12.37
C THR A 234 -10.74 16.51 12.43
N PHE A 235 -9.88 16.68 11.44
CA PHE A 235 -9.03 17.85 11.33
C PHE A 235 -9.76 19.06 10.73
N THR A 236 -9.41 20.22 11.18
CA THR A 236 -9.70 21.47 10.44
C THR A 236 -8.87 21.50 9.14
N LEU A 237 -9.32 22.28 8.16
CA LEU A 237 -8.56 22.45 6.93
C LEU A 237 -7.16 23.06 7.18
N GLU A 238 -7.01 23.91 8.20
CA GLU A 238 -5.73 24.53 8.58
C GLU A 238 -4.75 23.47 9.10
N GLU A 239 -5.21 22.54 9.93
CA GLU A 239 -4.41 21.42 10.46
C GLU A 239 -3.95 20.49 9.34
N LEU A 240 -4.87 20.06 8.47
CA LEU A 240 -4.53 19.21 7.33
C LEU A 240 -3.51 19.87 6.40
N LYS A 241 -3.72 21.17 6.07
CA LYS A 241 -2.76 21.92 5.25
C LYS A 241 -1.38 22.00 5.89
N ALA A 242 -1.31 22.15 7.20
CA ALA A 242 -0.03 22.18 7.92
C ALA A 242 0.69 20.82 7.87
N ILE A 243 -0.04 19.71 8.01
CA ILE A 243 0.51 18.35 7.90
C ILE A 243 1.00 18.10 6.47
N VAL A 244 0.17 18.37 5.46
CA VAL A 244 0.50 18.16 4.03
C VAL A 244 1.71 18.99 3.62
N ASP A 245 1.72 20.28 3.94
CA ASP A 245 2.81 21.21 3.63
C ASP A 245 4.14 20.75 4.25
N GLU A 246 4.13 20.32 5.52
CA GLU A 246 5.31 19.79 6.19
C GLU A 246 5.79 18.48 5.56
N ALA A 247 4.87 17.56 5.25
CA ALA A 247 5.21 16.29 4.63
C ALA A 247 5.83 16.50 3.23
N HIS A 248 5.22 17.35 2.39
CA HIS A 248 5.72 17.66 1.05
C HIS A 248 7.08 18.38 1.10
N ARG A 249 7.29 19.29 2.05
CA ARG A 249 8.59 19.91 2.28
C ARG A 249 9.69 18.88 2.57
N GLU A 250 9.36 17.85 3.33
CA GLU A 250 10.23 16.71 3.65
C GLU A 250 10.19 15.60 2.57
N ARG A 251 9.58 15.88 1.40
CA ARG A 251 9.44 14.95 0.26
C ARG A 251 8.75 13.64 0.64
N ARG A 252 7.74 13.71 1.50
CA ARG A 252 6.84 12.60 1.83
C ARG A 252 5.45 12.91 1.31
N LYS A 253 4.78 11.88 0.83
CA LYS A 253 3.39 11.93 0.40
C LYS A 253 2.44 11.71 1.57
N VAL A 254 1.21 12.22 1.44
CA VAL A 254 0.17 12.08 2.46
C VAL A 254 -0.98 11.23 1.93
N ALA A 255 -1.34 10.18 2.67
CA ALA A 255 -2.50 9.35 2.44
C ALA A 255 -3.60 9.70 3.45
N SER A 256 -4.81 9.98 2.97
CA SER A 256 -5.94 10.35 3.83
C SER A 256 -7.02 9.28 3.82
N HIS A 257 -7.27 8.65 4.98
CA HIS A 257 -8.54 8.00 5.22
C HIS A 257 -9.61 9.09 5.18
N ALA A 258 -10.45 9.05 4.18
CA ALA A 258 -11.53 10.01 3.98
C ALA A 258 -12.68 9.30 3.26
N SER A 259 -13.72 8.98 3.99
CA SER A 259 -14.82 8.12 3.55
C SER A 259 -16.00 8.89 2.97
N ALA A 260 -16.25 10.11 3.46
CA ALA A 260 -17.47 10.82 3.14
C ALA A 260 -17.22 12.31 2.83
N LEU A 261 -18.30 13.06 2.65
CA LEU A 261 -18.35 14.36 2.01
C LEU A 261 -17.32 15.36 2.54
N ASN A 262 -17.29 15.58 3.87
CA ASN A 262 -16.49 16.67 4.45
C ASN A 262 -15.02 16.27 4.62
N GLY A 263 -14.75 15.03 5.06
CA GLY A 263 -13.39 14.50 5.18
C GLY A 263 -12.68 14.44 3.83
N VAL A 264 -13.38 13.99 2.78
CA VAL A 264 -12.88 13.99 1.41
C VAL A 264 -12.63 15.41 0.93
N HIS A 265 -13.60 16.31 1.08
CA HIS A 265 -13.45 17.72 0.65
C HIS A 265 -12.25 18.39 1.30
N ASN A 266 -12.12 18.30 2.64
CA ASN A 266 -11.01 18.88 3.37
C ASN A 266 -9.65 18.30 2.94
N SER A 267 -9.59 16.99 2.70
CA SER A 267 -8.38 16.30 2.22
C SER A 267 -7.96 16.77 0.83
N VAL A 268 -8.92 16.84 -0.11
CA VAL A 268 -8.69 17.32 -1.48
C VAL A 268 -8.24 18.80 -1.47
N GLU A 269 -8.88 19.65 -0.66
CA GLU A 269 -8.50 21.05 -0.51
C GLU A 269 -7.13 21.23 0.17
N ALA A 270 -6.79 20.38 1.13
CA ALA A 270 -5.48 20.39 1.76
C ALA A 270 -4.37 19.93 0.81
N GLY A 271 -4.70 19.18 -0.25
CA GLY A 271 -3.75 18.73 -1.25
C GLY A 271 -3.02 17.44 -0.87
N VAL A 272 -3.73 16.50 -0.26
CA VAL A 272 -3.19 15.14 -0.01
C VAL A 272 -2.87 14.44 -1.34
N ASP A 273 -2.04 13.41 -1.30
CA ASP A 273 -1.66 12.66 -2.51
C ASP A 273 -2.63 11.53 -2.84
N THR A 274 -3.30 10.95 -1.83
CA THR A 274 -4.30 9.90 -2.03
C THR A 274 -5.51 10.09 -1.12
N ILE A 275 -6.71 9.76 -1.67
CA ILE A 275 -7.93 9.50 -0.91
C ILE A 275 -8.07 7.99 -0.79
N GLU A 276 -8.05 7.50 0.44
CA GLU A 276 -8.26 6.10 0.79
C GLU A 276 -9.75 5.90 1.12
N HIS A 277 -10.32 4.79 0.67
CA HIS A 277 -11.74 4.41 0.77
C HIS A 277 -12.66 5.28 -0.10
N GLY A 278 -12.86 6.55 0.21
CA GLY A 278 -13.64 7.48 -0.61
C GLY A 278 -15.03 6.95 -0.97
N GLN A 279 -15.78 6.40 0.01
CA GLN A 279 -17.11 5.84 -0.27
C GLN A 279 -18.05 6.88 -0.89
N TYR A 280 -17.88 8.16 -0.56
CA TYR A 280 -18.58 9.25 -1.22
C TYR A 280 -17.65 10.41 -1.53
N ILE A 281 -17.45 10.68 -2.81
CA ILE A 281 -16.68 11.83 -3.32
C ILE A 281 -17.62 12.68 -4.16
N ALA A 282 -17.76 13.97 -3.82
CA ALA A 282 -18.58 14.89 -4.59
C ALA A 282 -17.96 15.14 -5.99
N ASP A 283 -18.81 15.43 -7.00
CA ASP A 283 -18.33 15.64 -8.38
C ASP A 283 -17.36 16.83 -8.51
N ALA A 284 -17.48 17.84 -7.64
CA ALA A 284 -16.53 18.95 -7.58
C ALA A 284 -15.15 18.49 -7.12
N ASP A 285 -15.11 17.60 -6.12
CA ASP A 285 -13.87 17.04 -5.59
C ASP A 285 -13.22 16.06 -6.58
N LEU A 286 -14.02 15.23 -7.29
CA LEU A 286 -13.51 14.41 -8.38
C LEU A 286 -12.79 15.24 -9.46
N LYS A 287 -13.37 16.39 -9.86
CA LYS A 287 -12.71 17.31 -10.79
C LYS A 287 -11.42 17.90 -10.24
N THR A 288 -11.40 18.25 -8.96
CA THR A 288 -10.22 18.77 -8.28
C THR A 288 -9.14 17.69 -8.16
N MET A 289 -9.51 16.45 -7.85
CA MET A 289 -8.59 15.31 -7.80
C MET A 289 -7.90 15.10 -9.15
N VAL A 290 -8.64 15.14 -10.25
CA VAL A 290 -8.06 15.05 -11.61
C VAL A 290 -7.09 16.21 -11.86
N ALA A 291 -7.48 17.44 -11.54
CA ALA A 291 -6.68 18.64 -11.78
C ALA A 291 -5.38 18.65 -10.94
N LYS A 292 -5.44 18.18 -9.70
CA LYS A 292 -4.29 18.12 -8.78
C LYS A 292 -3.49 16.81 -8.90
N GLY A 293 -3.98 15.80 -9.62
CA GLY A 293 -3.35 14.48 -9.74
C GLY A 293 -3.43 13.65 -8.46
N ILE A 294 -4.46 13.87 -7.63
CA ILE A 294 -4.72 13.09 -6.42
C ILE A 294 -5.26 11.72 -6.83
N TYR A 295 -4.68 10.66 -6.28
CA TYR A 295 -5.10 9.29 -6.56
C TYR A 295 -6.28 8.88 -5.68
N TYR A 296 -7.06 7.93 -6.17
CA TYR A 296 -8.09 7.24 -5.43
C TYR A 296 -7.69 5.79 -5.20
N VAL A 297 -7.78 5.32 -3.95
CA VAL A 297 -7.51 3.94 -3.52
C VAL A 297 -8.76 3.39 -2.84
N PRO A 298 -9.61 2.65 -3.57
CA PRO A 298 -11.01 2.42 -3.16
C PRO A 298 -11.20 1.42 -2.04
N THR A 299 -10.42 0.32 -1.99
CA THR A 299 -10.59 -0.73 -0.97
C THR A 299 -12.03 -1.26 -0.86
N LEU A 300 -12.63 -1.65 -2.00
CA LEU A 300 -14.04 -2.05 -2.08
C LEU A 300 -14.34 -3.28 -1.23
N PHE A 301 -13.43 -4.28 -1.28
CA PHE A 301 -13.65 -5.57 -0.63
C PHE A 301 -13.78 -5.45 0.88
N VAL A 302 -12.96 -4.65 1.56
CA VAL A 302 -13.04 -4.50 3.02
C VAL A 302 -14.38 -3.91 3.43
N GLY A 303 -14.92 -2.95 2.66
CA GLY A 303 -16.24 -2.38 2.88
C GLY A 303 -17.35 -3.43 2.88
N GLU A 304 -17.38 -4.32 1.86
CA GLU A 304 -18.32 -5.43 1.80
C GLU A 304 -18.11 -6.42 2.97
N TYR A 305 -16.84 -6.73 3.29
CA TYR A 305 -16.50 -7.70 4.33
C TYR A 305 -16.95 -7.29 5.73
N VAL A 306 -16.83 -6.02 6.10
CA VAL A 306 -17.16 -5.55 7.45
C VAL A 306 -18.62 -5.11 7.61
N ALA A 307 -19.33 -4.83 6.51
CA ALA A 307 -20.63 -4.14 6.54
C ALA A 307 -21.68 -4.86 7.40
N GLU A 308 -21.86 -6.16 7.22
CA GLU A 308 -22.86 -6.93 7.97
C GLU A 308 -22.50 -7.01 9.47
N GLY A 309 -21.24 -7.27 9.81
CA GLY A 309 -20.76 -7.34 11.19
C GLY A 309 -20.95 -6.02 11.93
N ARG A 310 -20.56 -4.91 11.30
CA ARG A 310 -20.74 -3.57 11.86
C ARG A 310 -22.21 -3.15 11.96
N ALA A 311 -23.04 -3.52 10.99
CA ALA A 311 -24.48 -3.28 11.04
C ALA A 311 -25.17 -4.06 12.18
N ALA A 312 -24.72 -5.29 12.44
CA ALA A 312 -25.23 -6.12 13.53
C ALA A 312 -24.92 -5.51 14.92
N THR A 313 -23.83 -4.75 15.04
CA THR A 313 -23.48 -4.01 16.28
C THR A 313 -24.09 -2.60 16.34
N GLY A 314 -24.99 -2.24 15.41
CA GLY A 314 -25.75 -1.00 15.41
C GLY A 314 -25.37 0.03 14.35
N ALA A 315 -24.22 -0.12 13.68
CA ALA A 315 -23.75 0.81 12.65
C ALA A 315 -24.33 0.48 11.26
N LYS A 316 -25.67 0.61 11.11
CA LYS A 316 -26.43 0.21 9.90
C LYS A 316 -26.00 0.97 8.62
N VAL A 317 -25.42 2.15 8.76
CA VAL A 317 -24.93 2.98 7.65
C VAL A 317 -23.92 2.22 6.77
N TRP A 318 -23.19 1.24 7.31
CA TRP A 318 -22.23 0.43 6.56
C TRP A 318 -22.83 -0.35 5.40
N ILE A 319 -24.12 -0.75 5.50
CA ILE A 319 -24.82 -1.40 4.38
C ILE A 319 -25.06 -0.42 3.23
N ASP A 320 -25.46 0.82 3.53
CA ASP A 320 -25.63 1.85 2.52
C ASP A 320 -24.29 2.26 1.90
N MET A 321 -23.23 2.33 2.71
CA MET A 321 -21.88 2.69 2.27
C MET A 321 -21.38 1.77 1.16
N VAL A 322 -21.66 0.46 1.19
CA VAL A 322 -21.24 -0.47 0.12
C VAL A 322 -21.81 -0.05 -1.24
N ARG A 323 -23.11 0.23 -1.31
CA ARG A 323 -23.77 0.68 -2.55
C ARG A 323 -23.25 2.06 -3.01
N ILE A 324 -23.19 3.01 -2.09
CA ILE A 324 -22.71 4.37 -2.39
C ILE A 324 -21.27 4.34 -2.91
N HIS A 325 -20.44 3.45 -2.36
CA HIS A 325 -19.06 3.26 -2.76
C HIS A 325 -18.92 2.77 -4.21
N GLU A 326 -19.72 1.76 -4.61
CA GLU A 326 -19.73 1.25 -5.99
C GLU A 326 -20.14 2.36 -6.98
N GLU A 327 -21.16 3.16 -6.63
CA GLU A 327 -21.59 4.31 -7.43
C GLU A 327 -20.50 5.39 -7.53
N THR A 328 -19.83 5.70 -6.43
CA THR A 328 -18.74 6.69 -6.38
C THR A 328 -17.54 6.22 -7.21
N PHE A 329 -17.16 4.94 -7.08
CA PHE A 329 -16.08 4.36 -7.90
C PHE A 329 -16.36 4.54 -9.40
N ASN A 330 -17.59 4.23 -9.85
CA ASN A 330 -17.98 4.40 -11.25
C ASN A 330 -17.92 5.87 -11.71
N ARG A 331 -18.34 6.83 -10.84
CA ARG A 331 -18.22 8.26 -11.12
C ARG A 331 -16.77 8.71 -11.20
N ALA A 332 -15.91 8.27 -10.28
CA ALA A 332 -14.49 8.58 -10.26
C ALA A 332 -13.78 8.05 -11.52
N LEU A 333 -14.09 6.81 -11.92
CA LEU A 333 -13.57 6.20 -13.15
C LEU A 333 -13.95 7.01 -14.39
N LYS A 334 -15.24 7.40 -14.52
CA LYS A 334 -15.73 8.23 -15.62
C LYS A 334 -15.16 9.64 -15.63
N ALA A 335 -14.89 10.20 -14.47
CA ALA A 335 -14.26 11.51 -14.34
C ALA A 335 -12.75 11.49 -14.73
N GLY A 336 -12.14 10.32 -14.85
CA GLY A 336 -10.72 10.15 -15.19
C GLY A 336 -9.78 10.29 -13.98
N VAL A 337 -10.28 10.09 -12.76
CA VAL A 337 -9.42 10.02 -11.57
C VAL A 337 -8.49 8.82 -11.69
N LYS A 338 -7.21 8.99 -11.36
CA LYS A 338 -6.26 7.88 -11.30
C LYS A 338 -6.61 6.96 -10.13
N ILE A 339 -7.00 5.72 -10.42
CA ILE A 339 -7.35 4.73 -9.40
C ILE A 339 -6.21 3.73 -9.28
N ALA A 340 -5.60 3.65 -8.08
CA ALA A 340 -4.60 2.65 -7.75
C ALA A 340 -5.23 1.54 -6.91
N PHE A 341 -4.78 0.31 -7.15
CA PHE A 341 -5.23 -0.87 -6.41
C PHE A 341 -4.79 -0.78 -4.94
N GLY A 342 -5.71 -1.03 -4.03
CA GLY A 342 -5.46 -1.15 -2.60
C GLY A 342 -6.63 -1.87 -1.95
N THR A 343 -6.36 -2.68 -0.92
CA THR A 343 -7.32 -3.65 -0.42
C THR A 343 -7.76 -3.43 1.02
N ASP A 344 -6.95 -2.70 1.81
CA ASP A 344 -7.10 -2.60 3.26
C ASP A 344 -6.98 -3.98 3.96
N ALA A 345 -6.11 -4.86 3.40
CA ALA A 345 -5.80 -6.14 4.01
C ALA A 345 -5.19 -5.93 5.40
N GLY A 346 -5.75 -6.61 6.39
CA GLY A 346 -5.59 -6.35 7.80
C GLY A 346 -6.92 -5.90 8.42
N GLY A 347 -7.73 -5.08 7.75
CA GLY A 347 -9.13 -4.87 8.07
C GLY A 347 -9.96 -6.16 7.87
N PHE A 348 -9.51 -7.03 6.97
CA PHE A 348 -9.94 -8.43 6.88
C PHE A 348 -8.77 -9.38 7.14
N ASP A 349 -9.09 -10.65 7.50
CA ASP A 349 -8.07 -11.66 7.84
C ASP A 349 -7.12 -11.91 6.67
N TRP A 350 -5.82 -11.89 6.91
CA TRP A 350 -4.76 -12.16 5.94
C TRP A 350 -4.77 -13.56 5.32
N LYS A 351 -5.64 -14.49 5.80
CA LYS A 351 -5.92 -15.77 5.13
C LYS A 351 -6.81 -15.60 3.90
N ILE A 352 -7.48 -14.47 3.78
CA ILE A 352 -8.30 -14.13 2.63
C ILE A 352 -7.40 -13.49 1.58
N ASN A 353 -7.51 -13.97 0.33
CA ASN A 353 -6.69 -13.42 -0.76
C ASN A 353 -7.09 -11.98 -1.09
N PRO A 354 -6.18 -11.00 -0.97
CA PRO A 354 -6.47 -9.59 -1.30
C PRO A 354 -6.89 -9.36 -2.77
N ALA A 355 -6.53 -10.27 -3.68
CA ALA A 355 -6.94 -10.20 -5.08
C ALA A 355 -8.47 -10.30 -5.31
N LYS A 356 -9.28 -10.52 -4.26
CA LYS A 356 -10.74 -10.37 -4.29
C LYS A 356 -11.20 -8.95 -4.61
N GLU A 357 -10.35 -7.96 -4.47
CA GLU A 357 -10.61 -6.58 -4.88
C GLU A 357 -10.83 -6.47 -6.40
N PHE A 358 -10.08 -7.24 -7.22
CA PHE A 358 -10.17 -7.14 -8.68
C PHE A 358 -11.56 -7.39 -9.26
N PRO A 359 -12.30 -8.46 -8.91
CA PRO A 359 -13.66 -8.67 -9.38
C PRO A 359 -14.61 -7.52 -9.01
N LEU A 360 -14.44 -6.90 -7.85
CA LEU A 360 -15.26 -5.77 -7.41
C LEU A 360 -14.98 -4.51 -8.22
N MET A 361 -13.70 -4.23 -8.52
CA MET A 361 -13.33 -3.11 -9.40
C MET A 361 -13.92 -3.29 -10.79
N VAL A 362 -13.93 -4.53 -11.33
CA VAL A 362 -14.55 -4.83 -12.63
C VAL A 362 -16.08 -4.70 -12.56
N LYS A 363 -16.71 -5.22 -11.50
CA LYS A 363 -18.15 -5.05 -11.25
C LYS A 363 -18.54 -3.57 -11.18
N ALA A 364 -17.70 -2.74 -10.56
CA ALA A 364 -17.92 -1.30 -10.43
C ALA A 364 -17.58 -0.49 -11.72
N GLY A 365 -17.15 -1.15 -12.81
CA GLY A 365 -17.07 -0.55 -14.13
C GLY A 365 -15.69 -0.53 -14.80
N MET A 366 -14.62 -0.99 -14.17
CA MET A 366 -13.32 -1.16 -14.85
C MET A 366 -13.36 -2.32 -15.86
N THR A 367 -12.58 -2.22 -16.92
CA THR A 367 -12.20 -3.40 -17.70
C THR A 367 -11.16 -4.22 -16.94
N PRO A 368 -11.03 -5.54 -17.18
CA PRO A 368 -9.97 -6.35 -16.58
C PRO A 368 -8.57 -5.78 -16.80
N ALA A 369 -8.29 -5.20 -17.97
CA ALA A 369 -7.03 -4.54 -18.28
C ALA A 369 -6.79 -3.29 -17.39
N GLN A 370 -7.82 -2.47 -17.15
CA GLN A 370 -7.72 -1.32 -16.23
C GLN A 370 -7.47 -1.78 -14.79
N ALA A 371 -8.18 -2.83 -14.35
CA ALA A 371 -7.99 -3.39 -13.00
C ALA A 371 -6.56 -3.95 -12.81
N LEU A 372 -6.03 -4.71 -13.78
CA LEU A 372 -4.65 -5.17 -13.73
C LEU A 372 -3.66 -3.99 -13.73
N ARG A 373 -3.90 -2.96 -14.56
CA ARG A 373 -3.03 -1.77 -14.62
C ARG A 373 -3.04 -0.98 -13.31
N SER A 374 -4.18 -0.94 -12.59
CA SER A 374 -4.27 -0.28 -11.29
C SER A 374 -3.35 -0.90 -10.23
N ALA A 375 -3.11 -2.22 -10.31
CA ALA A 375 -2.22 -2.99 -9.42
C ALA A 375 -0.79 -3.16 -9.97
N THR A 376 -0.45 -2.51 -11.06
CA THR A 376 0.87 -2.59 -11.69
C THR A 376 1.41 -1.18 -11.97
N MET A 377 1.27 -0.65 -13.19
CA MET A 377 1.85 0.64 -13.55
C MET A 377 1.28 1.81 -12.75
N THR A 378 -0.05 1.89 -12.57
CA THR A 378 -0.66 3.01 -11.83
C THR A 378 -0.24 3.00 -10.36
N ALA A 379 -0.20 1.83 -9.72
CA ALA A 379 0.30 1.70 -8.36
C ALA A 379 1.80 2.04 -8.28
N ALA A 380 2.61 1.61 -9.25
CA ALA A 380 4.03 1.96 -9.31
C ALA A 380 4.26 3.47 -9.45
N GLU A 381 3.45 4.16 -10.27
CA GLU A 381 3.46 5.63 -10.39
C GLU A 381 3.10 6.31 -9.06
N LEU A 382 2.03 5.85 -8.40
CA LEU A 382 1.64 6.36 -7.09
C LEU A 382 2.79 6.26 -6.08
N LEU A 383 3.47 5.11 -6.05
CA LEU A 383 4.60 4.87 -5.15
C LEU A 383 5.91 5.57 -5.59
N GLY A 384 5.94 6.23 -6.76
CA GLY A 384 7.14 6.83 -7.32
C GLY A 384 8.21 5.80 -7.72
N MET A 385 7.77 4.61 -8.11
CA MET A 385 8.64 3.48 -8.43
C MET A 385 8.50 2.98 -9.88
N GLN A 386 7.79 3.71 -10.74
CA GLN A 386 7.50 3.31 -12.13
C GLN A 386 8.73 3.02 -12.98
N ASP A 387 9.89 3.57 -12.62
CA ASP A 387 11.17 3.29 -13.28
C ASP A 387 11.81 1.97 -12.82
N LYS A 388 11.27 1.33 -11.78
CA LYS A 388 11.83 0.13 -11.14
C LYS A 388 10.93 -1.08 -11.21
N ILE A 389 9.59 -0.90 -11.12
CA ILE A 389 8.59 -1.96 -11.03
C ILE A 389 7.34 -1.61 -11.86
N GLY A 390 6.34 -2.46 -11.84
CA GLY A 390 5.03 -2.26 -12.48
C GLY A 390 4.97 -2.72 -13.93
N SER A 391 6.11 -3.06 -14.55
CA SER A 391 6.15 -3.67 -15.89
C SER A 391 7.33 -4.64 -16.00
N VAL A 392 7.22 -5.60 -16.93
CA VAL A 392 8.28 -6.55 -17.27
C VAL A 392 9.04 -6.02 -18.47
N GLU A 393 10.11 -5.27 -18.20
CA GLU A 393 10.97 -4.70 -19.24
C GLU A 393 12.44 -4.63 -18.81
N ALA A 394 13.33 -4.60 -19.78
CA ALA A 394 14.77 -4.56 -19.52
C ALA A 394 15.16 -3.37 -18.61
N GLY A 395 15.98 -3.65 -17.59
CA GLY A 395 16.47 -2.68 -16.63
C GLY A 395 15.64 -2.58 -15.35
N LYS A 396 14.36 -2.98 -15.34
CA LYS A 396 13.52 -3.03 -14.14
C LYS A 396 13.80 -4.25 -13.27
N LEU A 397 13.32 -4.20 -12.04
CA LEU A 397 13.42 -5.34 -11.13
C LEU A 397 12.60 -6.52 -11.67
N ALA A 398 13.13 -7.71 -11.51
CA ALA A 398 12.47 -8.93 -11.91
C ALA A 398 11.41 -9.33 -10.88
N ASP A 399 10.34 -8.56 -10.83
CA ASP A 399 9.12 -8.81 -10.08
C ASP A 399 8.08 -9.35 -11.07
N ILE A 400 7.89 -10.67 -11.08
CA ILE A 400 7.07 -11.38 -12.07
C ILE A 400 6.22 -12.40 -11.36
N VAL A 401 4.92 -12.42 -11.67
CA VAL A 401 3.98 -13.44 -11.21
C VAL A 401 3.40 -14.18 -12.39
N ALA A 402 2.84 -15.37 -12.14
CA ALA A 402 2.09 -16.11 -13.17
C ALA A 402 0.79 -16.68 -12.61
N VAL A 403 -0.20 -16.76 -13.49
CA VAL A 403 -1.54 -17.33 -13.25
C VAL A 403 -1.88 -18.35 -14.33
N PRO A 404 -2.74 -19.36 -14.02
CA PRO A 404 -3.02 -20.45 -14.96
C PRO A 404 -3.90 -20.04 -16.15
N GLY A 405 -4.76 -19.03 -15.98
CA GLY A 405 -5.70 -18.56 -17.01
C GLY A 405 -5.43 -17.11 -17.41
N ASP A 406 -6.18 -16.64 -18.42
CA ASP A 406 -6.06 -15.27 -18.94
C ASP A 406 -6.85 -14.28 -18.08
N PRO A 407 -6.17 -13.40 -17.29
CA PRO A 407 -6.85 -12.46 -16.41
C PRO A 407 -7.58 -11.33 -17.14
N LEU A 408 -7.34 -11.14 -18.44
CA LEU A 408 -8.11 -10.18 -19.24
C LEU A 408 -9.41 -10.78 -19.75
N ALA A 409 -9.51 -12.12 -19.81
CA ALA A 409 -10.75 -12.85 -20.09
C ALA A 409 -11.58 -13.08 -18.82
N ASP A 410 -10.91 -13.45 -17.72
CA ASP A 410 -11.52 -13.62 -16.40
C ASP A 410 -10.58 -13.06 -15.32
N VAL A 411 -10.94 -11.92 -14.78
CA VAL A 411 -10.14 -11.23 -13.76
C VAL A 411 -9.95 -12.05 -12.48
N GLN A 412 -10.81 -13.05 -12.22
CA GLN A 412 -10.68 -13.95 -11.07
C GLN A 412 -9.42 -14.84 -11.12
N GLU A 413 -8.80 -14.97 -12.31
CA GLU A 413 -7.52 -15.68 -12.44
C GLU A 413 -6.41 -15.03 -11.60
N LEU A 414 -6.49 -13.73 -11.32
CA LEU A 414 -5.56 -13.02 -10.44
C LEU A 414 -5.58 -13.52 -8.98
N GLN A 415 -6.63 -14.25 -8.58
CA GLN A 415 -6.69 -14.91 -7.27
C GLN A 415 -5.95 -16.27 -7.24
N LYS A 416 -5.44 -16.75 -8.39
CA LYS A 416 -4.83 -18.07 -8.56
C LYS A 416 -3.34 -18.00 -8.87
N VAL A 417 -2.66 -16.97 -8.35
CA VAL A 417 -1.21 -16.82 -8.54
C VAL A 417 -0.51 -18.11 -8.07
N ASN A 418 0.25 -18.74 -8.98
CA ASN A 418 0.96 -19.99 -8.73
C ASN A 418 2.48 -19.89 -8.95
N PHE A 419 2.96 -18.75 -9.43
CA PHE A 419 4.38 -18.41 -9.50
C PHE A 419 4.62 -16.99 -9.00
N VAL A 420 5.64 -16.82 -8.16
CA VAL A 420 6.05 -15.49 -7.66
C VAL A 420 7.56 -15.37 -7.67
N MET A 421 8.05 -14.39 -8.42
CA MET A 421 9.44 -13.93 -8.39
C MET A 421 9.48 -12.46 -7.95
N LYS A 422 10.32 -12.14 -6.97
CA LYS A 422 10.60 -10.76 -6.54
C LYS A 422 12.10 -10.51 -6.56
N GLY A 423 12.54 -9.50 -7.31
CA GLY A 423 13.96 -9.18 -7.45
C GLY A 423 14.79 -10.39 -7.90
N GLY A 424 14.30 -11.18 -8.87
CA GLY A 424 14.96 -12.38 -9.38
C GLY A 424 14.96 -13.60 -8.46
N THR A 425 14.45 -13.47 -7.24
CA THR A 425 14.31 -14.60 -6.30
C THR A 425 12.90 -15.19 -6.39
N VAL A 426 12.82 -16.51 -6.56
CA VAL A 426 11.56 -17.26 -6.63
C VAL A 426 11.07 -17.61 -5.23
N TYR A 427 9.83 -17.26 -4.93
CA TYR A 427 9.16 -17.53 -3.64
C TYR A 427 8.05 -18.57 -3.75
N VAL A 428 7.35 -18.62 -4.88
CA VAL A 428 6.31 -19.60 -5.19
C VAL A 428 6.62 -20.24 -6.54
N ARG A 429 6.45 -21.55 -6.65
CA ARG A 429 6.59 -22.32 -7.91
C ARG A 429 5.29 -23.06 -8.22
N PRO A 430 4.91 -23.24 -9.50
CA PRO A 430 3.75 -24.05 -9.91
C PRO A 430 3.85 -25.50 -9.48
#